data_cc67183cf03aba5b2cf43c2a636d581e
#
_entry.id   cc67183cf03aba5b2cf43c2a636d581e
#
_cell.length_a   1.000
_cell.length_b   1.000
_cell.length_c   1.000
_cell.angle_alpha   90.00
_cell.angle_beta   90.00
_cell.angle_gamma   90.00
#
_symmetry.space_group_name_H-M   'P 1'
#
loop_
_entity.id
_entity.type
_entity.pdbx_description
1 polymer ?
#
loop_
_entity_poly.entity_id
_entity_poly.type
_entity_poly.pdbx_seq_one_letter_code
_entity_poly.pdbx_strand_id
1 'polypeptide(L)'
;MFRLIKKSKKSEARLGQIKLASGTIKTPCFMPIATRGSVKSVTSADLEKIGAEIILANTYHLFQRPGDEVIKKFGGLHQFMNWRKPILTDSGGYQVFSLAQLRKISLAGVEFNSEVDGQRIFLSPEKALEIQKNLNSDIAMILDYCVGYPAKKAEVARAMQLTTLWAERSRKHVDKIKFKNQIFGIIQGGIFKDLRSQSLQNLMNLNFDGYAIGGLAVGEPEKKMKEIIKWLAPQMPANKPRYLMGVGYPEQIFEAIQNGVDMFDCVIPTRHARHGELFVRTNKQIVISRRLNYQIISIGKSKYQSQNLPVDRFCHCETCANYSLAYLHHLYKNNELLYYRLATIHNLKFYLDFIREVRLAIKNNLI
;
A
#
# COMPACT_ATOMS: atom_id res chain seq x y z
N MET A 1 -6.48 -16.99 -3.86
CA MET A 1 -5.47 -17.76 -4.66
C MET A 1 -4.95 -16.86 -5.77
N PHE A 2 -3.61 -16.79 -5.95
CA PHE A 2 -2.96 -16.05 -7.04
C PHE A 2 -2.86 -16.91 -8.30
N ARG A 3 -3.18 -16.33 -9.45
CA ARG A 3 -3.02 -16.95 -10.76
C ARG A 3 -2.17 -16.04 -11.64
N LEU A 4 -0.99 -16.49 -12.03
CA LEU A 4 -0.17 -15.84 -13.05
C LEU A 4 -0.84 -16.02 -14.41
N ILE A 5 -1.08 -14.91 -15.14
CA ILE A 5 -1.70 -14.91 -16.47
C ILE A 5 -0.64 -14.78 -17.56
N LYS A 6 0.34 -13.87 -17.36
CA LYS A 6 1.38 -13.60 -18.34
C LYS A 6 2.64 -13.05 -17.64
N LYS A 7 3.81 -13.46 -18.12
CA LYS A 7 5.10 -12.82 -17.84
C LYS A 7 5.54 -12.06 -19.07
N SER A 8 6.11 -10.86 -18.89
CA SER A 8 6.71 -10.11 -19.99
C SER A 8 7.87 -10.88 -20.62
N LYS A 9 8.09 -10.69 -21.91
CA LYS A 9 9.28 -11.19 -22.61
C LYS A 9 10.48 -10.25 -22.48
N LYS A 10 10.29 -9.02 -21.98
CA LYS A 10 11.30 -7.95 -21.96
C LYS A 10 11.78 -7.60 -20.54
N SER A 11 11.11 -8.10 -19.52
CA SER A 11 11.39 -7.82 -18.11
C SER A 11 10.81 -8.91 -17.21
N GLU A 12 10.99 -8.79 -15.90
CA GLU A 12 10.35 -9.66 -14.91
C GLU A 12 8.87 -9.28 -14.63
N ALA A 13 8.34 -8.24 -15.31
CA ALA A 13 6.96 -7.79 -15.13
C ALA A 13 5.95 -8.89 -15.44
N ARG A 14 4.90 -8.97 -14.64
CA ARG A 14 3.93 -10.05 -14.74
C ARG A 14 2.49 -9.55 -14.56
N LEU A 15 1.55 -10.15 -15.28
CA LEU A 15 0.12 -9.99 -15.08
C LEU A 15 -0.42 -11.17 -14.31
N GLY A 16 -1.24 -10.90 -13.32
CA GLY A 16 -1.90 -11.93 -12.54
C GLY A 16 -3.28 -11.51 -12.07
N GLN A 17 -3.91 -12.41 -11.32
CA GLN A 17 -5.15 -12.19 -10.61
C GLN A 17 -5.06 -12.81 -9.22
N ILE A 18 -5.61 -12.13 -8.23
CA ILE A 18 -5.77 -12.65 -6.88
C ILE A 18 -7.26 -12.78 -6.61
N LYS A 19 -7.73 -14.03 -6.46
CA LYS A 19 -9.12 -14.31 -6.05
C LYS A 19 -9.19 -14.24 -4.53
N LEU A 20 -10.06 -13.37 -4.02
CA LEU A 20 -10.31 -13.08 -2.61
C LEU A 20 -11.80 -13.29 -2.29
N ALA A 21 -12.16 -13.22 -1.00
CA ALA A 21 -13.55 -13.40 -0.56
C ALA A 21 -14.47 -12.31 -1.13
N SER A 22 -14.01 -11.05 -1.13
CA SER A 22 -14.81 -9.89 -1.57
C SER A 22 -14.61 -9.53 -3.04
N GLY A 23 -13.94 -10.38 -3.84
CA GLY A 23 -13.75 -10.15 -5.27
C GLY A 23 -12.39 -10.57 -5.81
N THR A 24 -12.17 -10.24 -7.07
CA THR A 24 -10.91 -10.54 -7.77
C THR A 24 -10.20 -9.24 -8.13
N ILE A 25 -8.93 -9.14 -7.78
CA ILE A 25 -8.07 -8.02 -8.17
C ILE A 25 -7.10 -8.43 -9.28
N LYS A 26 -6.83 -7.50 -10.20
CA LYS A 26 -5.85 -7.68 -11.27
C LYS A 26 -4.50 -7.11 -10.82
N THR A 27 -3.41 -7.82 -11.07
CA THR A 27 -2.05 -7.34 -10.78
C THR A 27 -1.31 -6.99 -12.07
N PRO A 28 -0.40 -5.99 -12.03
CA PRO A 28 -0.08 -5.12 -10.91
C PRO A 28 -1.26 -4.29 -10.42
N CYS A 29 -1.29 -3.93 -9.12
CA CYS A 29 -2.32 -3.06 -8.55
C CYS A 29 -1.75 -2.04 -7.57
N PHE A 30 -2.44 -0.92 -7.44
CA PHE A 30 -2.20 0.10 -6.43
C PHE A 30 -3.36 0.14 -5.44
N MET A 31 -3.06 0.20 -4.15
CA MET A 31 -4.02 0.23 -3.06
C MET A 31 -4.10 1.62 -2.44
N PRO A 32 -5.18 2.38 -2.65
CA PRO A 32 -5.44 3.60 -1.89
C PRO A 32 -5.49 3.31 -0.38
N ILE A 33 -4.87 4.18 0.43
CA ILE A 33 -4.77 3.97 1.87
C ILE A 33 -5.96 4.56 2.60
N ALA A 34 -6.73 3.71 3.26
CA ALA A 34 -7.88 4.01 4.11
C ALA A 34 -7.51 3.88 5.60
N THR A 35 -6.57 4.70 6.09
CA THR A 35 -5.92 4.60 7.41
C THR A 35 -6.89 4.31 8.57
N ARG A 36 -8.00 5.01 8.64
CA ARG A 36 -9.02 4.89 9.70
C ARG A 36 -10.38 4.45 9.12
N GLY A 37 -10.37 3.47 8.20
CA GLY A 37 -11.59 3.06 7.49
C GLY A 37 -12.08 4.12 6.50
N SER A 38 -11.22 5.04 6.06
CA SER A 38 -11.55 6.07 5.07
C SER A 38 -10.32 6.49 4.31
N VAL A 39 -10.38 6.49 2.99
CA VAL A 39 -9.40 7.17 2.15
C VAL A 39 -9.64 8.66 2.28
N LYS A 40 -8.59 9.42 2.60
CA LYS A 40 -8.70 10.84 2.92
C LYS A 40 -9.49 11.62 1.86
N SER A 41 -10.53 12.32 2.30
CA SER A 41 -11.37 13.25 1.52
C SER A 41 -12.25 12.63 0.44
N VAL A 42 -12.36 11.29 0.34
CA VAL A 42 -13.20 10.63 -0.67
C VAL A 42 -14.09 9.55 -0.04
N THR A 43 -15.25 9.32 -0.64
CA THR A 43 -16.19 8.27 -0.25
C THR A 43 -15.83 6.93 -0.91
N SER A 44 -16.43 5.84 -0.42
CA SER A 44 -16.35 4.53 -1.07
C SER A 44 -16.90 4.57 -2.51
N ALA A 45 -17.98 5.33 -2.74
CA ALA A 45 -18.55 5.53 -4.08
C ALA A 45 -17.59 6.27 -5.03
N ASP A 46 -16.87 7.28 -4.53
CA ASP A 46 -15.82 7.96 -5.33
C ASP A 46 -14.73 6.97 -5.76
N LEU A 47 -14.27 6.12 -4.84
CA LEU A 47 -13.25 5.10 -5.11
C LEU A 47 -13.73 4.07 -6.16
N GLU A 48 -14.98 3.63 -6.07
CA GLU A 48 -15.57 2.73 -7.07
C GLU A 48 -15.65 3.39 -8.44
N LYS A 49 -16.10 4.65 -8.50
CA LYS A 49 -16.23 5.44 -9.74
C LYS A 49 -14.88 5.65 -10.44
N ILE A 50 -13.81 5.87 -9.72
CA ILE A 50 -12.47 5.99 -10.30
C ILE A 50 -11.80 4.66 -10.62
N GLY A 51 -12.39 3.53 -10.22
CA GLY A 51 -11.94 2.18 -10.57
C GLY A 51 -10.96 1.53 -9.58
N ALA A 52 -10.98 1.92 -8.30
CA ALA A 52 -10.20 1.22 -7.28
C ALA A 52 -10.69 -0.25 -7.15
N GLU A 53 -9.76 -1.19 -7.18
CA GLU A 53 -10.06 -2.64 -7.11
C GLU A 53 -9.83 -3.20 -5.70
N ILE A 54 -9.01 -2.54 -4.88
CA ILE A 54 -8.65 -2.90 -3.52
C ILE A 54 -8.21 -1.64 -2.77
N ILE A 55 -8.37 -1.62 -1.46
CA ILE A 55 -7.84 -0.58 -0.56
C ILE A 55 -7.01 -1.21 0.55
N LEU A 56 -6.17 -0.39 1.18
CA LEU A 56 -5.44 -0.77 2.38
C LEU A 56 -5.98 -0.02 3.60
N ALA A 57 -6.33 -0.74 4.67
CA ALA A 57 -6.72 -0.16 5.96
C ALA A 57 -5.66 -0.45 7.03
N ASN A 58 -5.59 0.42 8.04
CA ASN A 58 -4.51 0.35 9.02
C ASN A 58 -5.00 -0.24 10.34
N THR A 59 -4.47 -1.40 10.70
CA THR A 59 -4.85 -2.16 11.92
C THR A 59 -4.61 -1.37 13.19
N TYR A 60 -3.45 -0.70 13.32
CA TYR A 60 -3.10 0.07 14.52
C TYR A 60 -4.12 1.16 14.83
N HIS A 61 -4.47 1.98 13.85
CA HIS A 61 -5.42 3.07 14.06
C HIS A 61 -6.85 2.59 14.30
N LEU A 62 -7.28 1.55 13.59
CA LEU A 62 -8.63 0.98 13.74
C LEU A 62 -8.80 0.23 15.06
N PHE A 63 -7.75 -0.42 15.56
CA PHE A 63 -7.74 -1.05 16.87
C PHE A 63 -7.88 -0.03 17.99
N GLN A 64 -7.18 1.11 17.92
CA GLN A 64 -7.27 2.15 18.94
C GLN A 64 -8.62 2.90 18.87
N ARG A 65 -9.13 3.16 17.67
CA ARG A 65 -10.39 3.88 17.47
C ARG A 65 -11.04 3.52 16.13
N PRO A 66 -12.26 2.99 16.09
CA PRO A 66 -13.22 2.82 17.20
C PRO A 66 -12.98 1.56 18.05
N GLY A 67 -12.00 0.72 17.72
CA GLY A 67 -11.77 -0.60 18.27
C GLY A 67 -12.27 -1.71 17.34
N ASP A 68 -11.53 -2.80 17.27
CA ASP A 68 -11.84 -3.93 16.37
C ASP A 68 -13.12 -4.66 16.75
N GLU A 69 -13.48 -4.71 18.03
CA GLU A 69 -14.75 -5.30 18.50
C GLU A 69 -15.98 -4.47 18.06
N VAL A 70 -15.84 -3.14 17.96
CA VAL A 70 -16.90 -2.29 17.41
C VAL A 70 -17.11 -2.63 15.93
N ILE A 71 -16.03 -2.67 15.15
CA ILE A 71 -16.09 -2.97 13.72
C ILE A 71 -16.64 -4.38 13.46
N LYS A 72 -16.28 -5.36 14.29
CA LYS A 72 -16.80 -6.72 14.25
C LYS A 72 -18.33 -6.77 14.42
N LYS A 73 -18.90 -5.96 15.34
CA LYS A 73 -20.36 -5.86 15.53
C LYS A 73 -21.10 -5.38 14.28
N PHE A 74 -20.44 -4.59 13.42
CA PHE A 74 -20.97 -4.19 12.11
C PHE A 74 -20.70 -5.21 10.99
N GLY A 75 -20.11 -6.39 11.28
CA GLY A 75 -19.80 -7.40 10.27
C GLY A 75 -18.45 -7.20 9.56
N GLY A 76 -17.59 -6.31 10.08
CA GLY A 76 -16.28 -6.00 9.55
C GLY A 76 -16.21 -4.68 8.77
N LEU A 77 -15.02 -4.35 8.27
CA LEU A 77 -14.75 -3.07 7.60
C LEU A 77 -15.61 -2.85 6.35
N HIS A 78 -15.91 -3.89 5.59
CA HIS A 78 -16.71 -3.80 4.37
C HIS A 78 -18.07 -3.15 4.65
N GLN A 79 -18.78 -3.62 5.65
CA GLN A 79 -20.07 -3.04 6.05
C GLN A 79 -19.89 -1.71 6.77
N PHE A 80 -18.91 -1.61 7.67
CA PHE A 80 -18.65 -0.40 8.45
C PHE A 80 -18.37 0.84 7.58
N MET A 81 -17.64 0.68 6.47
CA MET A 81 -17.30 1.79 5.55
C MET A 81 -18.08 1.75 4.22
N ASN A 82 -19.06 0.85 4.08
CA ASN A 82 -19.80 0.64 2.82
C ASN A 82 -18.87 0.45 1.60
N TRP A 83 -17.87 -0.44 1.73
CA TRP A 83 -16.93 -0.80 0.68
C TRP A 83 -17.11 -2.28 0.31
N ARG A 84 -17.41 -2.56 -0.96
CA ARG A 84 -17.81 -3.92 -1.41
C ARG A 84 -16.69 -4.70 -2.07
N LYS A 85 -15.49 -4.11 -2.22
CA LYS A 85 -14.34 -4.74 -2.87
C LYS A 85 -13.27 -5.13 -1.84
N PRO A 86 -12.22 -5.87 -2.25
CA PRO A 86 -11.18 -6.34 -1.34
C PRO A 86 -10.55 -5.25 -0.46
N ILE A 87 -10.17 -5.70 0.75
CA ILE A 87 -9.43 -4.91 1.73
C ILE A 87 -8.19 -5.70 2.16
N LEU A 88 -7.03 -5.05 2.09
CA LEU A 88 -5.83 -5.50 2.79
C LEU A 88 -5.70 -4.71 4.11
N THR A 89 -5.40 -5.37 5.21
CA THR A 89 -5.00 -4.69 6.45
C THR A 89 -3.53 -4.92 6.72
N ASP A 90 -2.80 -3.86 7.07
CA ASP A 90 -1.44 -3.99 7.57
C ASP A 90 -1.41 -4.63 8.97
N SER A 91 -0.23 -4.95 9.48
CA SER A 91 -0.08 -5.55 10.81
C SER A 91 -0.21 -4.56 11.97
N GLY A 92 -0.12 -3.25 11.70
CA GLY A 92 0.08 -2.20 12.68
C GLY A 92 1.53 -2.07 13.17
N GLY A 93 2.42 -2.96 12.80
CA GLY A 93 3.82 -2.99 13.25
C GLY A 93 4.56 -1.69 12.95
N TYR A 94 4.55 -1.24 11.70
CA TYR A 94 5.24 0.00 11.32
C TYR A 94 4.79 1.21 12.15
N GLN A 95 3.50 1.36 12.44
CA GLN A 95 2.96 2.48 13.22
C GLN A 95 3.39 2.40 14.67
N VAL A 96 3.43 1.22 15.26
CA VAL A 96 3.99 1.03 16.61
C VAL A 96 5.46 1.44 16.66
N PHE A 97 6.24 1.13 15.60
CA PHE A 97 7.66 1.48 15.54
C PHE A 97 7.92 2.93 15.16
N SER A 98 7.07 3.58 14.38
CA SER A 98 7.26 4.95 13.91
C SER A 98 6.59 6.02 14.79
N LEU A 99 5.47 5.72 15.44
CA LEU A 99 4.66 6.69 16.19
C LEU A 99 4.77 6.53 17.70
N ALA A 100 4.86 5.31 18.23
CA ALA A 100 4.88 5.08 19.66
C ALA A 100 6.19 5.57 20.30
N GLN A 101 6.10 6.62 21.14
CA GLN A 101 7.25 7.23 21.81
C GLN A 101 7.89 6.29 22.85
N LEU A 102 7.05 5.54 23.60
CA LEU A 102 7.48 4.57 24.59
C LEU A 102 7.03 3.17 24.17
N ARG A 103 7.98 2.34 23.76
CA ARG A 103 7.72 0.95 23.36
C ARG A 103 8.74 -0.01 23.94
N LYS A 104 8.28 -1.19 24.34
CA LYS A 104 9.14 -2.30 24.72
C LYS A 104 8.91 -3.46 23.76
N ILE A 105 9.98 -3.90 23.11
CA ILE A 105 9.97 -5.00 22.16
C ILE A 105 10.49 -6.24 22.86
N SER A 106 9.79 -7.35 22.72
CA SER A 106 10.16 -8.64 23.29
C SER A 106 9.86 -9.78 22.31
N LEU A 107 10.29 -10.99 22.63
CA LEU A 107 9.91 -12.18 21.88
C LEU A 107 8.38 -12.40 21.88
N ALA A 108 7.70 -11.96 22.93
CA ALA A 108 6.25 -12.11 23.08
C ALA A 108 5.44 -11.15 22.17
N GLY A 109 5.95 -9.97 21.90
CA GLY A 109 5.28 -8.91 21.15
C GLY A 109 5.81 -7.52 21.49
N VAL A 110 5.02 -6.50 21.23
CA VAL A 110 5.35 -5.10 21.44
C VAL A 110 4.37 -4.49 22.44
N GLU A 111 4.91 -3.84 23.47
CA GLU A 111 4.16 -3.04 24.41
C GLU A 111 4.38 -1.56 24.09
N PHE A 112 3.32 -0.78 24.06
CA PHE A 112 3.35 0.65 23.77
C PHE A 112 2.16 1.38 24.41
N ASN A 113 2.27 2.70 24.51
CA ASN A 113 1.17 3.53 24.98
C ASN A 113 0.33 4.03 23.79
N SER A 114 -0.99 3.95 23.91
CA SER A 114 -1.96 4.48 22.96
C SER A 114 -1.80 5.99 22.79
N GLU A 115 -1.76 6.48 21.56
CA GLU A 115 -1.77 7.93 21.26
C GLU A 115 -3.13 8.57 21.51
N VAL A 116 -4.18 7.77 21.72
CA VAL A 116 -5.56 8.24 21.84
C VAL A 116 -5.91 8.59 23.28
N ASP A 117 -5.49 7.73 24.21
CA ASP A 117 -5.88 7.81 25.64
C ASP A 117 -4.76 7.48 26.62
N GLY A 118 -3.54 7.22 26.12
CA GLY A 118 -2.38 6.89 26.93
C GLY A 118 -2.36 5.48 27.52
N GLN A 119 -3.40 4.67 27.29
CA GLN A 119 -3.47 3.31 27.84
C GLN A 119 -2.32 2.45 27.34
N ARG A 120 -1.84 1.57 28.20
CA ARG A 120 -0.80 0.60 27.87
C ARG A 120 -1.39 -0.55 27.07
N ILE A 121 -0.86 -0.77 25.86
CA ILE A 121 -1.31 -1.79 24.92
C ILE A 121 -0.19 -2.80 24.70
N PHE A 122 -0.55 -4.08 24.68
CA PHE A 122 0.34 -5.17 24.27
C PHE A 122 -0.17 -5.79 22.97
N LEU A 123 0.65 -5.70 21.90
CA LEU A 123 0.37 -6.27 20.60
C LEU A 123 1.27 -7.47 20.36
N SER A 124 0.71 -8.68 20.41
CA SER A 124 1.39 -9.91 20.02
C SER A 124 1.08 -10.26 18.56
N PRO A 125 1.85 -11.16 17.90
CA PRO A 125 1.53 -11.69 16.58
C PRO A 125 0.12 -12.28 16.49
N GLU A 126 -0.33 -12.97 17.53
CA GLU A 126 -1.66 -13.56 17.62
C GLU A 126 -2.74 -12.47 17.69
N LYS A 127 -2.54 -11.48 18.58
CA LYS A 127 -3.49 -10.36 18.74
C LYS A 127 -3.62 -9.55 17.47
N ALA A 128 -2.51 -9.31 16.74
CA ALA A 128 -2.55 -8.62 15.45
C ALA A 128 -3.42 -9.35 14.41
N LEU A 129 -3.39 -10.69 14.40
CA LEU A 129 -4.26 -11.49 13.51
C LEU A 129 -5.71 -11.51 13.99
N GLU A 130 -5.96 -11.57 15.30
CA GLU A 130 -7.31 -11.51 15.87
C GLU A 130 -8.00 -10.19 15.55
N ILE A 131 -7.27 -9.07 15.66
CA ILE A 131 -7.77 -7.75 15.25
C ILE A 131 -8.14 -7.78 13.76
N GLN A 132 -7.24 -8.22 12.88
CA GLN A 132 -7.50 -8.28 11.44
C GLN A 132 -8.65 -9.25 11.08
N LYS A 133 -8.83 -10.31 11.86
CA LYS A 133 -10.00 -11.19 11.75
C LYS A 133 -11.29 -10.45 12.11
N ASN A 134 -11.31 -9.66 13.19
CA ASN A 134 -12.46 -8.84 13.59
C ASN A 134 -12.74 -7.74 12.56
N LEU A 135 -11.71 -7.17 11.92
CA LEU A 135 -11.83 -6.25 10.80
C LEU A 135 -12.37 -6.94 9.53
N ASN A 136 -12.34 -8.25 9.45
CA ASN A 136 -12.78 -9.08 8.31
C ASN A 136 -12.07 -8.70 7.00
N SER A 137 -10.76 -8.48 7.05
CA SER A 137 -9.96 -8.15 5.87
C SER A 137 -9.73 -9.36 4.96
N ASP A 138 -9.71 -9.15 3.64
CA ASP A 138 -9.44 -10.21 2.66
C ASP A 138 -7.98 -10.69 2.69
N ILE A 139 -7.06 -9.75 2.98
CA ILE A 139 -5.62 -10.03 3.14
C ILE A 139 -5.16 -9.42 4.46
N ALA A 140 -4.60 -10.25 5.32
CA ALA A 140 -3.97 -9.84 6.57
C ALA A 140 -2.44 -9.92 6.45
N MET A 141 -1.74 -8.99 7.09
CA MET A 141 -0.28 -9.03 7.19
C MET A 141 0.16 -9.57 8.55
N ILE A 142 1.24 -10.35 8.57
CA ILE A 142 1.87 -10.74 9.85
C ILE A 142 2.44 -9.52 10.57
N LEU A 143 2.54 -9.59 11.92
CA LEU A 143 3.29 -8.59 12.67
C LEU A 143 4.78 -8.72 12.34
N ASP A 144 5.43 -7.58 12.07
CA ASP A 144 6.85 -7.50 11.73
C ASP A 144 7.56 -6.40 12.52
N TYR A 145 8.88 -6.48 12.57
CA TYR A 145 9.72 -5.46 13.14
C TYR A 145 10.53 -4.75 12.04
N CYS A 146 10.06 -3.56 11.67
CA CYS A 146 10.71 -2.70 10.69
C CYS A 146 11.74 -1.80 11.40
N VAL A 147 13.00 -1.86 10.98
CA VAL A 147 14.07 -0.97 11.45
C VAL A 147 14.29 0.14 10.43
N GLY A 148 14.36 1.39 10.91
CA GLY A 148 14.64 2.55 10.08
C GLY A 148 16.09 2.57 9.55
N TYR A 149 16.36 3.39 8.55
CA TYR A 149 17.71 3.61 8.03
C TYR A 149 18.25 4.97 8.51
N PRO A 150 19.56 5.09 8.87
CA PRO A 150 20.57 4.01 8.89
C PRO A 150 20.49 3.12 10.14
N ALA A 151 20.81 1.83 9.98
CA ALA A 151 20.92 0.89 11.08
C ALA A 151 22.11 -0.05 10.90
N LYS A 152 22.67 -0.53 12.03
CA LYS A 152 23.76 -1.51 12.01
C LYS A 152 23.23 -2.88 11.56
N LYS A 153 24.04 -3.64 10.80
CA LYS A 153 23.66 -4.97 10.33
C LYS A 153 23.18 -5.92 11.44
N ALA A 154 23.83 -5.87 12.60
CA ALA A 154 23.46 -6.69 13.77
C ALA A 154 22.07 -6.34 14.32
N GLU A 155 21.65 -5.06 14.27
CA GLU A 155 20.30 -4.62 14.66
C GLU A 155 19.25 -5.12 13.68
N VAL A 156 19.52 -4.94 12.37
CA VAL A 156 18.64 -5.44 11.31
C VAL A 156 18.50 -6.96 11.37
N ALA A 157 19.59 -7.69 11.67
CA ALA A 157 19.56 -9.14 11.84
C ALA A 157 18.65 -9.57 13.00
N ARG A 158 18.75 -8.91 14.16
CA ARG A 158 17.87 -9.18 15.30
C ARG A 158 16.40 -8.91 14.98
N ALA A 159 16.10 -7.81 14.31
CA ALA A 159 14.74 -7.46 13.89
C ALA A 159 14.18 -8.48 12.90
N MET A 160 14.98 -8.94 11.96
CA MET A 160 14.62 -9.98 10.99
C MET A 160 14.34 -11.31 11.69
N GLN A 161 15.19 -11.74 12.64
CA GLN A 161 14.98 -12.96 13.43
C GLN A 161 13.70 -12.89 14.25
N LEU A 162 13.42 -11.73 14.87
CA LEU A 162 12.19 -11.52 15.62
C LEU A 162 10.95 -11.57 14.72
N THR A 163 11.02 -10.94 13.54
CA THR A 163 9.96 -11.03 12.54
C THR A 163 9.71 -12.48 12.12
N THR A 164 10.76 -13.29 11.94
CA THR A 164 10.64 -14.71 11.62
C THR A 164 9.93 -15.47 12.73
N LEU A 165 10.32 -15.29 13.99
CA LEU A 165 9.65 -15.89 15.14
C LEU A 165 8.16 -15.51 15.21
N TRP A 166 7.84 -14.24 14.99
CA TRP A 166 6.46 -13.78 14.97
C TRP A 166 5.67 -14.34 13.79
N ALA A 167 6.32 -14.53 12.64
CA ALA A 167 5.72 -15.19 11.48
C ALA A 167 5.35 -16.66 11.77
N GLU A 168 6.23 -17.41 12.45
CA GLU A 168 5.96 -18.78 12.89
C GLU A 168 4.76 -18.86 13.85
N ARG A 169 4.73 -17.94 14.83
CA ARG A 169 3.61 -17.85 15.77
C ARG A 169 2.31 -17.47 15.07
N SER A 170 2.36 -16.50 14.15
CA SER A 170 1.22 -16.12 13.31
C SER A 170 0.69 -17.34 12.54
N ARG A 171 1.58 -18.10 11.89
CA ARG A 171 1.18 -19.26 11.09
C ARG A 171 0.48 -20.33 11.93
N LYS A 172 1.02 -20.65 13.13
CA LYS A 172 0.40 -21.58 14.07
C LYS A 172 -0.96 -21.09 14.59
N HIS A 173 -1.11 -19.77 14.75
CA HIS A 173 -2.35 -19.18 15.29
C HIS A 173 -3.50 -19.13 14.27
N VAL A 174 -3.18 -19.01 12.98
CA VAL A 174 -4.16 -19.00 11.87
C VAL A 174 -5.14 -20.17 11.95
N ASP A 175 -4.61 -21.36 12.14
CA ASP A 175 -5.42 -22.58 12.20
C ASP A 175 -6.31 -22.60 13.45
N LYS A 176 -5.78 -22.14 14.57
CA LYS A 176 -6.49 -22.00 15.86
C LYS A 176 -7.71 -21.11 15.77
N ILE A 177 -7.57 -19.93 15.15
CA ILE A 177 -8.66 -18.95 15.03
C ILE A 177 -9.53 -19.22 13.80
N LYS A 178 -9.22 -20.24 13.00
CA LYS A 178 -9.92 -20.56 11.74
C LYS A 178 -10.00 -19.32 10.81
N PHE A 179 -8.85 -18.64 10.62
CA PHE A 179 -8.77 -17.49 9.73
C PHE A 179 -8.89 -17.98 8.28
N LYS A 180 -9.95 -17.55 7.60
CA LYS A 180 -10.30 -18.08 6.27
C LYS A 180 -9.72 -17.28 5.11
N ASN A 181 -9.26 -16.06 5.37
CA ASN A 181 -8.74 -15.14 4.36
C ASN A 181 -7.23 -15.31 4.17
N GLN A 182 -6.64 -14.59 3.22
CA GLN A 182 -5.23 -14.73 2.90
C GLN A 182 -4.33 -14.04 3.93
N ILE A 183 -3.15 -14.61 4.17
CA ILE A 183 -2.14 -14.05 5.07
C ILE A 183 -0.81 -13.93 4.32
N PHE A 184 -0.24 -12.73 4.38
CA PHE A 184 1.04 -12.44 3.74
C PHE A 184 2.16 -12.33 4.75
N GLY A 185 3.30 -12.97 4.44
CA GLY A 185 4.55 -12.81 5.16
C GLY A 185 5.28 -11.54 4.74
N ILE A 186 6.06 -10.96 5.66
CA ILE A 186 6.84 -9.73 5.41
C ILE A 186 8.33 -10.03 5.48
N ILE A 187 9.03 -9.91 4.35
CA ILE A 187 10.47 -10.11 4.23
C ILE A 187 11.17 -8.88 4.79
N GLN A 188 11.99 -9.05 5.82
CA GLN A 188 12.83 -8.03 6.42
C GLN A 188 14.31 -8.26 6.07
N GLY A 189 15.20 -7.35 6.48
CA GLY A 189 16.66 -7.46 6.25
C GLY A 189 17.32 -6.16 5.75
N GLY A 190 16.59 -5.04 5.76
CA GLY A 190 17.10 -3.71 5.36
C GLY A 190 17.75 -3.75 3.98
N ILE A 191 18.95 -3.20 3.88
CA ILE A 191 19.75 -3.18 2.63
C ILE A 191 20.71 -4.37 2.51
N PHE A 192 20.65 -5.37 3.39
CA PHE A 192 21.59 -6.49 3.45
C PHE A 192 21.02 -7.71 2.73
N LYS A 193 21.61 -8.07 1.59
CA LYS A 193 21.14 -9.17 0.73
C LYS A 193 21.11 -10.52 1.43
N ASP A 194 22.12 -10.84 2.23
CA ASP A 194 22.21 -12.08 2.98
C ASP A 194 21.06 -12.22 4.00
N LEU A 195 20.73 -11.14 4.74
CA LEU A 195 19.60 -11.12 5.65
C LEU A 195 18.26 -11.24 4.91
N ARG A 196 18.11 -10.57 3.77
CA ARG A 196 16.93 -10.68 2.90
C ARG A 196 16.73 -12.11 2.39
N SER A 197 17.82 -12.76 1.96
CA SER A 197 17.80 -14.16 1.51
C SER A 197 17.34 -15.11 2.63
N GLN A 198 17.92 -14.95 3.82
CA GLN A 198 17.55 -15.73 4.99
C GLN A 198 16.08 -15.51 5.38
N SER A 199 15.63 -14.24 5.42
CA SER A 199 14.24 -13.89 5.70
C SER A 199 13.27 -14.52 4.69
N LEU A 200 13.56 -14.41 3.40
CA LEU A 200 12.76 -15.01 2.33
C LEU A 200 12.66 -16.53 2.51
N GLN A 201 13.78 -17.22 2.71
CA GLN A 201 13.81 -18.67 2.89
C GLN A 201 12.98 -19.11 4.10
N ASN A 202 13.15 -18.44 5.24
CA ASN A 202 12.40 -18.75 6.47
C ASN A 202 10.89 -18.60 6.24
N LEU A 203 10.46 -17.52 5.59
CA LEU A 203 9.03 -17.27 5.31
C LEU A 203 8.47 -18.25 4.26
N MET A 204 9.26 -18.66 3.27
CA MET A 204 8.84 -19.63 2.27
C MET A 204 8.54 -21.00 2.92
N ASN A 205 9.32 -21.42 3.92
CA ASN A 205 9.08 -22.64 4.69
C ASN A 205 7.75 -22.61 5.46
N LEU A 206 7.25 -21.41 5.80
CA LEU A 206 5.95 -21.20 6.46
C LEU A 206 4.76 -21.14 5.49
N ASN A 207 5.01 -21.11 4.17
CA ASN A 207 4.03 -21.18 3.09
C ASN A 207 2.87 -20.17 3.22
N PHE A 208 3.18 -18.89 3.26
CA PHE A 208 2.17 -17.83 3.23
C PHE A 208 1.47 -17.74 1.87
N ASP A 209 0.29 -17.09 1.83
CA ASP A 209 -0.50 -16.89 0.62
C ASP A 209 0.12 -15.84 -0.33
N GLY A 210 0.96 -14.95 0.20
CA GLY A 210 1.73 -13.95 -0.50
C GLY A 210 2.90 -13.45 0.33
N TYR A 211 3.77 -12.68 -0.29
CA TYR A 211 4.98 -12.16 0.37
C TYR A 211 5.14 -10.67 0.09
N ALA A 212 5.38 -9.91 1.16
CA ALA A 212 5.69 -8.49 1.07
C ALA A 212 7.18 -8.22 1.29
N ILE A 213 7.69 -7.20 0.62
CA ILE A 213 9.02 -6.62 0.83
C ILE A 213 8.83 -5.45 1.80
N GLY A 214 9.12 -5.66 3.07
CA GLY A 214 9.12 -4.64 4.11
C GLY A 214 10.51 -4.06 4.36
N GLY A 215 10.63 -3.05 5.24
CA GLY A 215 11.90 -2.43 5.61
C GLY A 215 12.67 -1.81 4.47
N LEU A 216 11.96 -1.29 3.47
CA LEU A 216 12.41 -0.36 2.44
C LEU A 216 11.51 0.89 2.46
N ALA A 217 11.93 1.97 1.80
CA ALA A 217 11.33 3.30 1.88
C ALA A 217 11.26 3.84 3.33
N VAL A 218 12.28 3.54 4.14
CA VAL A 218 12.40 3.92 5.56
C VAL A 218 13.59 4.84 5.81
N GLY A 219 14.08 5.54 4.76
CA GLY A 219 15.15 6.52 4.81
C GLY A 219 16.43 6.16 4.04
N GLU A 220 16.51 4.97 3.46
CA GLU A 220 17.64 4.56 2.63
C GLU A 220 17.71 5.33 1.30
N PRO A 221 18.92 5.49 0.71
CA PRO A 221 19.06 6.06 -0.62
C PRO A 221 18.27 5.24 -1.66
N GLU A 222 17.58 5.93 -2.55
CA GLU A 222 16.73 5.31 -3.59
C GLU A 222 17.49 4.26 -4.42
N LYS A 223 18.76 4.51 -4.72
CA LYS A 223 19.62 3.55 -5.44
C LYS A 223 19.71 2.21 -4.71
N LYS A 224 19.90 2.23 -3.38
CA LYS A 224 19.98 1.00 -2.57
C LYS A 224 18.64 0.27 -2.54
N MET A 225 17.54 1.00 -2.38
CA MET A 225 16.18 0.44 -2.46
C MET A 225 15.99 -0.30 -3.80
N LYS A 226 16.28 0.34 -4.92
CA LYS A 226 16.15 -0.24 -6.27
C LYS A 226 17.02 -1.46 -6.46
N GLU A 227 18.27 -1.43 -5.99
CA GLU A 227 19.20 -2.58 -6.04
C GLU A 227 18.64 -3.79 -5.29
N ILE A 228 18.06 -3.58 -4.10
CA ILE A 228 17.43 -4.66 -3.32
C ILE A 228 16.20 -5.21 -4.02
N ILE A 229 15.30 -4.36 -4.52
CA ILE A 229 14.09 -4.79 -5.22
C ILE A 229 14.45 -5.62 -6.46
N LYS A 230 15.35 -5.11 -7.29
CA LYS A 230 15.83 -5.80 -8.51
C LYS A 230 16.44 -7.17 -8.21
N TRP A 231 17.16 -7.29 -7.09
CA TRP A 231 17.79 -8.53 -6.69
C TRP A 231 16.81 -9.51 -6.02
N LEU A 232 15.92 -9.02 -5.13
CA LEU A 232 15.06 -9.87 -4.30
C LEU A 232 13.79 -10.33 -5.03
N ALA A 233 13.10 -9.42 -5.74
CA ALA A 233 11.77 -9.71 -6.27
C ALA A 233 11.75 -10.93 -7.23
N PRO A 234 12.73 -11.16 -8.12
CA PRO A 234 12.75 -12.36 -8.97
C PRO A 234 12.92 -13.68 -8.20
N GLN A 235 13.51 -13.65 -6.99
CA GLN A 235 13.74 -14.83 -6.15
C GLN A 235 12.48 -15.24 -5.36
N MET A 236 11.51 -14.33 -5.23
CA MET A 236 10.25 -14.63 -4.54
C MET A 236 9.39 -15.61 -5.35
N PRO A 237 8.57 -16.48 -4.71
CA PRO A 237 7.77 -17.48 -5.39
C PRO A 237 6.97 -16.95 -6.57
N ALA A 238 7.05 -17.64 -7.71
CA ALA A 238 6.37 -17.22 -8.95
C ALA A 238 4.84 -17.39 -8.87
N ASN A 239 4.37 -18.34 -8.09
CA ASN A 239 2.97 -18.68 -7.90
C ASN A 239 2.29 -17.93 -6.75
N LYS A 240 2.96 -16.92 -6.17
CA LYS A 240 2.44 -16.09 -5.08
C LYS A 240 2.49 -14.61 -5.45
N PRO A 241 1.58 -13.76 -4.95
CA PRO A 241 1.68 -12.31 -5.14
C PRO A 241 2.86 -11.73 -4.36
N ARG A 242 3.47 -10.69 -4.94
CA ARG A 242 4.62 -9.97 -4.40
C ARG A 242 4.24 -8.52 -4.14
N TYR A 243 4.32 -8.09 -2.91
CA TYR A 243 3.89 -6.78 -2.47
C TYR A 243 5.08 -5.94 -2.01
N LEU A 244 5.27 -4.74 -2.56
CA LEU A 244 6.26 -3.77 -2.10
C LEU A 244 5.56 -2.70 -1.27
N MET A 245 5.87 -2.64 0.03
CA MET A 245 5.19 -1.79 0.99
C MET A 245 5.70 -0.35 0.95
N GLY A 246 4.78 0.62 0.96
CA GLY A 246 5.05 2.05 1.18
C GLY A 246 5.75 2.80 0.06
N VAL A 247 6.04 2.18 -1.07
CA VAL A 247 6.70 2.80 -2.23
C VAL A 247 5.66 3.36 -3.20
N GLY A 248 5.76 4.66 -3.54
CA GLY A 248 4.65 5.30 -4.20
C GLY A 248 4.92 6.30 -5.32
N TYR A 249 6.14 6.72 -5.61
CA TYR A 249 6.38 7.53 -6.81
C TYR A 249 6.20 6.66 -8.08
N PRO A 250 5.55 7.19 -9.14
CA PRO A 250 5.25 6.39 -10.34
C PRO A 250 6.48 5.71 -10.96
N GLU A 251 7.64 6.37 -10.95
CA GLU A 251 8.90 5.80 -11.47
C GLU A 251 9.35 4.60 -10.65
N GLN A 252 9.25 4.69 -9.32
CA GLN A 252 9.65 3.62 -8.42
C GLN A 252 8.71 2.42 -8.56
N ILE A 253 7.40 2.67 -8.65
CA ILE A 253 6.39 1.64 -8.92
C ILE A 253 6.65 0.96 -10.27
N PHE A 254 6.90 1.76 -11.31
CA PHE A 254 7.13 1.23 -12.65
C PHE A 254 8.39 0.34 -12.72
N GLU A 255 9.49 0.79 -12.11
CA GLU A 255 10.72 0.01 -12.03
C GLU A 255 10.52 -1.27 -11.20
N ALA A 256 9.81 -1.21 -10.08
CA ALA A 256 9.50 -2.38 -9.26
C ALA A 256 8.63 -3.40 -10.01
N ILE A 257 7.65 -2.94 -10.81
CA ILE A 257 6.85 -3.81 -11.68
C ILE A 257 7.75 -4.51 -12.70
N GLN A 258 8.68 -3.78 -13.32
CA GLN A 258 9.64 -4.38 -14.27
C GLN A 258 10.54 -5.43 -13.61
N ASN A 259 10.72 -5.39 -12.29
CA ASN A 259 11.42 -6.40 -11.50
C ASN A 259 10.50 -7.50 -10.92
N GLY A 260 9.21 -7.51 -11.27
CA GLY A 260 8.28 -8.58 -10.94
C GLY A 260 7.46 -8.38 -9.66
N VAL A 261 7.32 -7.15 -9.17
CA VAL A 261 6.41 -6.80 -8.06
C VAL A 261 4.99 -6.60 -8.58
N ASP A 262 3.98 -7.00 -7.78
CA ASP A 262 2.57 -7.04 -8.16
C ASP A 262 1.69 -6.01 -7.46
N MET A 263 2.00 -5.66 -6.22
CA MET A 263 1.12 -4.87 -5.36
C MET A 263 1.88 -3.71 -4.72
N PHE A 264 1.20 -2.56 -4.60
CA PHE A 264 1.76 -1.31 -4.08
C PHE A 264 0.73 -0.56 -3.27
N ASP A 265 1.20 0.14 -2.24
CA ASP A 265 0.46 1.13 -1.48
C ASP A 265 1.32 2.36 -1.24
N CYS A 266 0.72 3.52 -1.17
CA CYS A 266 1.37 4.71 -0.66
C CYS A 266 0.37 5.85 -0.39
N VAL A 267 0.73 6.73 0.52
CA VAL A 267 -0.04 7.97 0.81
C VAL A 267 0.20 9.09 -0.23
N ILE A 268 1.18 8.94 -1.13
CA ILE A 268 1.60 10.00 -2.07
C ILE A 268 0.43 10.64 -2.81
N PRO A 269 -0.47 9.92 -3.52
CA PRO A 269 -1.53 10.58 -4.26
C PRO A 269 -2.45 11.44 -3.38
N THR A 270 -2.82 10.93 -2.22
CA THR A 270 -3.70 11.66 -1.29
C THR A 270 -2.97 12.74 -0.49
N ARG A 271 -1.67 12.54 -0.19
CA ARG A 271 -0.83 13.53 0.49
C ARG A 271 -0.56 14.72 -0.41
N HIS A 272 -0.10 14.48 -1.64
CA HIS A 272 0.15 15.52 -2.64
C HIS A 272 -1.12 16.34 -2.92
N ALA A 273 -2.28 15.67 -3.08
CA ALA A 273 -3.56 16.37 -3.24
C ALA A 273 -3.81 17.38 -2.11
N ARG A 274 -3.59 16.99 -0.85
CA ARG A 274 -3.80 17.87 0.30
C ARG A 274 -2.78 19.02 0.40
N HIS A 275 -1.62 18.88 -0.23
CA HIS A 275 -0.58 19.90 -0.29
C HIS A 275 -0.59 20.73 -1.58
N GLY A 276 -1.67 20.65 -2.35
CA GLY A 276 -1.82 21.48 -3.56
C GLY A 276 -1.09 20.93 -4.78
N GLU A 277 -0.64 19.67 -4.75
CA GLU A 277 0.13 19.05 -5.83
C GLU A 277 -0.72 18.04 -6.59
N LEU A 278 -0.80 18.21 -7.92
CA LEU A 278 -1.64 17.42 -8.81
C LEU A 278 -0.78 16.75 -9.88
N PHE A 279 -1.02 15.44 -10.10
CA PHE A 279 -0.36 14.67 -11.14
C PHE A 279 -1.05 14.89 -12.49
N VAL A 280 -0.34 15.39 -13.48
CA VAL A 280 -0.90 15.78 -14.78
C VAL A 280 -0.17 15.04 -15.89
N ARG A 281 -0.90 14.42 -16.79
CA ARG A 281 -0.33 13.77 -17.99
C ARG A 281 0.23 14.85 -18.95
N THR A 282 1.43 14.60 -19.45
CA THR A 282 2.02 15.41 -20.53
C THR A 282 1.73 14.83 -21.91
N ASN A 283 1.20 13.61 -21.97
CA ASN A 283 0.76 12.92 -23.19
C ASN A 283 -0.55 12.17 -22.94
N LYS A 284 -1.26 11.76 -24.01
CA LYS A 284 -2.47 10.94 -23.92
C LYS A 284 -2.24 9.63 -23.13
N GLN A 285 -1.06 9.04 -23.25
CA GLN A 285 -0.63 7.87 -22.51
C GLN A 285 0.37 8.27 -21.44
N ILE A 286 0.17 7.79 -20.20
CA ILE A 286 1.13 7.93 -19.11
C ILE A 286 2.36 7.07 -19.39
N VAL A 287 2.16 5.85 -19.89
CA VAL A 287 3.21 4.87 -20.16
C VAL A 287 3.42 4.71 -21.67
N ILE A 288 4.57 5.16 -22.16
CA ILE A 288 4.99 4.92 -23.55
C ILE A 288 6.32 4.18 -23.52
N SER A 289 6.30 2.90 -23.90
CA SER A 289 7.46 2.01 -23.79
C SER A 289 8.00 1.95 -22.35
N ARG A 290 9.15 2.56 -22.09
CA ARG A 290 9.80 2.60 -20.76
C ARG A 290 9.82 3.99 -20.15
N ARG A 291 9.04 4.93 -20.68
CA ARG A 291 8.99 6.32 -20.20
C ARG A 291 7.62 6.64 -19.62
N LEU A 292 7.62 7.45 -18.56
CA LEU A 292 6.42 8.00 -17.96
C LEU A 292 6.24 9.44 -18.41
N ASN A 293 5.02 9.77 -18.86
CA ASN A 293 4.67 11.06 -19.43
C ASN A 293 3.73 11.79 -18.49
N TYR A 294 4.28 12.38 -17.44
CA TYR A 294 3.53 13.19 -16.50
C TYR A 294 4.41 14.28 -15.86
N GLN A 295 3.77 15.22 -15.21
CA GLN A 295 4.39 16.21 -14.35
C GLN A 295 3.54 16.43 -13.10
N ILE A 296 4.14 17.02 -12.07
CA ILE A 296 3.43 17.46 -10.87
C ILE A 296 3.31 18.97 -10.93
N ILE A 297 2.09 19.47 -10.82
CA ILE A 297 1.82 20.91 -10.76
C ILE A 297 1.41 21.31 -9.34
N SER A 298 1.82 22.50 -8.89
CA SER A 298 1.37 23.10 -7.63
C SER A 298 0.25 24.10 -7.92
N ILE A 299 -0.99 23.74 -7.58
CA ILE A 299 -2.19 24.52 -7.89
C ILE A 299 -2.21 25.88 -7.21
N GLY A 300 -1.47 26.07 -6.13
CA GLY A 300 -1.36 27.36 -5.41
C GLY A 300 -0.63 28.47 -6.16
N LYS A 301 0.04 28.17 -7.30
CA LYS A 301 0.74 29.17 -8.11
C LYS A 301 -0.23 30.11 -8.80
N SER A 302 0.04 31.43 -8.78
CA SER A 302 -0.82 32.51 -9.34
C SER A 302 -1.18 32.30 -10.81
N LYS A 303 -0.31 31.67 -11.60
CA LYS A 303 -0.60 31.40 -13.02
C LYS A 303 -1.87 30.56 -13.28
N TYR A 304 -2.41 29.90 -12.26
CA TYR A 304 -3.62 29.08 -12.40
C TYR A 304 -4.91 29.86 -12.06
N GLN A 305 -4.82 31.07 -11.46
CA GLN A 305 -5.99 31.82 -10.99
C GLN A 305 -7.01 32.21 -12.07
N SER A 306 -6.59 32.23 -13.34
CA SER A 306 -7.44 32.59 -14.48
C SER A 306 -7.54 31.55 -15.57
N GLN A 307 -7.01 30.33 -15.32
CA GLN A 307 -7.00 29.26 -16.33
C GLN A 307 -8.33 28.48 -16.34
N ASN A 308 -9.12 28.68 -17.38
CA ASN A 308 -10.36 27.94 -17.62
C ASN A 308 -10.08 26.63 -18.38
N LEU A 309 -9.18 25.80 -17.86
CA LEU A 309 -8.78 24.51 -18.41
C LEU A 309 -8.93 23.44 -17.32
N PRO A 310 -9.20 22.18 -17.67
CA PRO A 310 -9.15 21.09 -16.71
C PRO A 310 -7.72 20.88 -16.18
N VAL A 311 -7.59 20.19 -15.04
CA VAL A 311 -6.28 19.80 -14.48
C VAL A 311 -5.47 19.00 -15.52
N ASP A 312 -6.13 18.05 -16.15
CA ASP A 312 -5.55 17.16 -17.15
C ASP A 312 -6.57 16.93 -18.28
N ARG A 313 -6.24 17.39 -19.49
CA ARG A 313 -7.10 17.29 -20.67
C ARG A 313 -7.38 15.85 -21.14
N PHE A 314 -6.59 14.89 -20.67
CA PHE A 314 -6.74 13.47 -21.03
C PHE A 314 -7.44 12.67 -19.92
N CYS A 315 -7.72 13.29 -18.78
CA CYS A 315 -8.37 12.66 -17.65
C CYS A 315 -9.88 12.89 -17.68
N HIS A 316 -10.66 11.84 -17.46
CA HIS A 316 -12.13 11.88 -17.42
C HIS A 316 -12.69 11.69 -16.00
N CYS A 317 -11.91 11.99 -14.95
CA CYS A 317 -12.44 11.97 -13.59
C CYS A 317 -13.42 13.13 -13.38
N GLU A 318 -14.24 13.04 -12.32
CA GLU A 318 -15.21 14.09 -11.96
C GLU A 318 -14.57 15.48 -11.90
N THR A 319 -13.36 15.58 -11.36
CA THR A 319 -12.64 16.86 -11.24
C THR A 319 -12.33 17.46 -12.61
N CYS A 320 -11.71 16.69 -13.51
CA CYS A 320 -11.32 17.18 -14.84
C CYS A 320 -12.51 17.43 -15.76
N ALA A 321 -13.60 16.68 -15.58
CA ALA A 321 -14.80 16.82 -16.40
C ALA A 321 -15.62 18.09 -16.08
N ASN A 322 -15.55 18.57 -14.82
CA ASN A 322 -16.50 19.58 -14.37
C ASN A 322 -15.85 20.87 -13.83
N TYR A 323 -14.54 20.86 -13.53
CA TYR A 323 -13.91 21.97 -12.81
C TYR A 323 -12.61 22.42 -13.50
N SER A 324 -12.42 23.75 -13.50
CA SER A 324 -11.22 24.38 -14.05
C SER A 324 -10.09 24.50 -13.04
N LEU A 325 -8.87 24.70 -13.54
CA LEU A 325 -7.69 25.04 -12.74
C LEU A 325 -7.93 26.31 -11.91
N ALA A 326 -8.60 27.32 -12.49
CA ALA A 326 -8.93 28.56 -11.77
C ALA A 326 -9.82 28.29 -10.55
N TYR A 327 -10.84 27.46 -10.70
CA TYR A 327 -11.72 27.12 -9.58
C TYR A 327 -10.98 26.31 -8.50
N LEU A 328 -10.19 25.33 -8.89
CA LEU A 328 -9.37 24.55 -7.94
C LEU A 328 -8.33 25.42 -7.23
N HIS A 329 -7.69 26.36 -7.95
CA HIS A 329 -6.80 27.37 -7.34
C HIS A 329 -7.54 28.19 -6.28
N HIS A 330 -8.73 28.69 -6.61
CA HIS A 330 -9.58 29.45 -5.67
C HIS A 330 -9.90 28.63 -4.44
N LEU A 331 -10.40 27.41 -4.59
CA LEU A 331 -10.73 26.50 -3.48
C LEU A 331 -9.50 26.22 -2.59
N TYR A 332 -8.35 25.95 -3.21
CA TYR A 332 -7.12 25.66 -2.47
C TYR A 332 -6.64 26.86 -1.65
N LYS A 333 -6.67 28.07 -2.25
CA LYS A 333 -6.23 29.30 -1.58
C LYS A 333 -7.13 29.69 -0.41
N ASN A 334 -8.38 29.28 -0.43
CA ASN A 334 -9.36 29.53 0.63
C ASN A 334 -9.52 28.34 1.60
N ASN A 335 -8.71 27.28 1.45
CA ASN A 335 -8.78 26.06 2.28
C ASN A 335 -10.15 25.39 2.27
N GLU A 336 -10.90 25.48 1.17
CA GLU A 336 -12.22 24.89 1.03
C GLU A 336 -12.16 23.35 1.03
N LEU A 337 -13.03 22.70 1.79
CA LEU A 337 -13.04 21.23 1.93
C LEU A 337 -13.27 20.51 0.59
N LEU A 338 -14.04 21.13 -0.32
CA LEU A 338 -14.28 20.59 -1.65
C LEU A 338 -12.99 20.41 -2.46
N TYR A 339 -12.00 21.31 -2.28
CA TYR A 339 -10.70 21.15 -2.92
C TYR A 339 -10.08 19.79 -2.64
N TYR A 340 -10.03 19.40 -1.38
CA TYR A 340 -9.36 18.16 -0.96
C TYR A 340 -10.01 16.92 -1.58
N ARG A 341 -11.35 16.92 -1.72
CA ARG A 341 -12.07 15.85 -2.38
C ARG A 341 -11.72 15.77 -3.88
N LEU A 342 -11.85 16.89 -4.58
CA LEU A 342 -11.62 16.97 -6.02
C LEU A 342 -10.17 16.64 -6.39
N ALA A 343 -9.19 17.20 -5.66
CA ALA A 343 -7.77 16.93 -5.85
C ALA A 343 -7.42 15.45 -5.58
N THR A 344 -8.01 14.84 -4.54
CA THR A 344 -7.78 13.44 -4.19
C THR A 344 -8.37 12.51 -5.26
N ILE A 345 -9.59 12.76 -5.73
CA ILE A 345 -10.21 12.00 -6.84
C ILE A 345 -9.30 12.01 -8.06
N HIS A 346 -8.78 13.19 -8.43
CA HIS A 346 -7.92 13.33 -9.61
C HIS A 346 -6.60 12.57 -9.45
N ASN A 347 -5.89 12.76 -8.33
CA ASN A 347 -4.60 12.11 -8.11
C ASN A 347 -4.73 10.58 -8.01
N LEU A 348 -5.76 10.07 -7.32
CA LEU A 348 -6.02 8.63 -7.28
C LEU A 348 -6.38 8.08 -8.66
N LYS A 349 -7.20 8.80 -9.43
CA LYS A 349 -7.53 8.40 -10.81
C LYS A 349 -6.27 8.31 -11.69
N PHE A 350 -5.34 9.25 -11.56
CA PHE A 350 -4.05 9.20 -12.25
C PHE A 350 -3.29 7.91 -11.92
N TYR A 351 -3.17 7.55 -10.63
CA TYR A 351 -2.46 6.33 -10.21
C TYR A 351 -3.13 5.05 -10.72
N LEU A 352 -4.46 4.98 -10.67
CA LEU A 352 -5.21 3.82 -11.15
C LEU A 352 -5.13 3.68 -12.68
N ASP A 353 -5.15 4.79 -13.41
CA ASP A 353 -4.95 4.79 -14.86
C ASP A 353 -3.51 4.41 -15.24
N PHE A 354 -2.52 4.94 -14.53
CA PHE A 354 -1.11 4.54 -14.66
C PHE A 354 -0.94 3.02 -14.55
N ILE A 355 -1.46 2.42 -13.49
CA ILE A 355 -1.41 0.96 -13.29
C ILE A 355 -2.15 0.20 -14.41
N ARG A 356 -3.30 0.71 -14.87
CA ARG A 356 -4.04 0.12 -16.00
C ARG A 356 -3.21 0.15 -17.29
N GLU A 357 -2.53 1.25 -17.57
CA GLU A 357 -1.65 1.38 -18.74
C GLU A 357 -0.43 0.47 -18.63
N VAL A 358 0.16 0.33 -17.45
CA VAL A 358 1.26 -0.63 -17.19
C VAL A 358 0.78 -2.06 -17.49
N ARG A 359 -0.42 -2.44 -17.00
CA ARG A 359 -0.99 -3.77 -17.33
C ARG A 359 -1.15 -3.99 -18.85
N LEU A 360 -1.60 -2.97 -19.58
CA LEU A 360 -1.70 -3.05 -21.04
C LEU A 360 -0.32 -3.16 -21.71
N ALA A 361 0.68 -2.44 -21.21
CA ALA A 361 2.05 -2.52 -21.72
C ALA A 361 2.65 -3.92 -21.51
N ILE A 362 2.42 -4.55 -20.36
CA ILE A 362 2.84 -5.95 -20.11
C ILE A 362 2.08 -6.90 -21.06
N LYS A 363 0.75 -6.73 -21.20
CA LYS A 363 -0.08 -7.55 -22.09
C LYS A 363 0.46 -7.55 -23.52
N ASN A 364 0.91 -6.41 -24.00
CA ASN A 364 1.41 -6.19 -25.36
C ASN A 364 2.93 -6.39 -25.51
N ASN A 365 3.65 -6.87 -24.46
CA ASN A 365 5.10 -7.02 -24.39
C ASN A 365 5.88 -5.72 -24.75
N LEU A 366 5.37 -4.57 -24.33
CA LEU A 366 6.04 -3.27 -24.54
C LEU A 366 7.11 -2.98 -23.48
N ILE A 367 7.00 -3.57 -22.27
CA ILE A 367 7.92 -3.41 -21.14
C ILE A 367 8.36 -4.75 -20.59
#